data_582db9a81a0292afa52cbd9ee4abaffc
#
_entry.id   582db9a81a0292afa52cbd9ee4abaffc
#
_cell.length_a   1.000
_cell.length_b   1.000
_cell.length_c   1.000
_cell.angle_alpha   90.00
_cell.angle_beta   90.00
_cell.angle_gamma   90.00
#
_symmetry.space_group_name_H-M   'P 1'
#
loop_
_entity.id
_entity.type
_entity.pdbx_description
1 polymer ?
#
loop_
_entity_poly.entity_id
_entity_poly.type
_entity_poly.pdbx_seq_one_letter_code
_entity_poly.pdbx_strand_id
1 'polypeptide(L)'
;MTRSLLRWLPLLAAGLAYLVAPTAALVWDDQILVTQQLPSFQSVADILQPPAGIPQWSYAYYRPVVVVSYLLDAWLFGPGSAIGPHAMNVLYHLLTTLGVGLLALRLLGRSTEGELAAIAAATLFAVHPIHTESVSWVAGRSDLLATLLLVPALHLALRFRDE
;
A
#
# COMPACT_ATOMS: atom_id res chain seq x y z
N MET A 1 9.17 -24.01 -17.45
CA MET A 1 8.38 -22.81 -17.13
C MET A 1 8.89 -21.67 -18.00
N THR A 2 8.06 -21.07 -18.84
CA THR A 2 8.48 -20.00 -19.75
C THR A 2 8.87 -18.75 -18.93
N ARG A 3 9.93 -18.03 -19.33
CA ARG A 3 10.41 -16.81 -18.66
C ARG A 3 9.30 -15.77 -18.42
N SER A 4 8.30 -15.74 -19.29
CA SER A 4 7.14 -14.86 -19.14
C SER A 4 6.34 -15.15 -17.86
N LEU A 5 6.25 -16.39 -17.42
CA LEU A 5 5.53 -16.75 -16.20
C LEU A 5 6.31 -16.37 -14.93
N LEU A 6 7.65 -16.43 -14.95
CA LEU A 6 8.48 -16.03 -13.81
C LEU A 6 8.31 -14.55 -13.42
N ARG A 7 7.99 -13.68 -14.37
CA ARG A 7 7.76 -12.24 -14.11
C ARG A 7 6.58 -11.97 -13.19
N TRP A 8 5.62 -12.90 -13.11
CA TRP A 8 4.46 -12.79 -12.22
C TRP A 8 4.70 -13.34 -10.82
N LEU A 9 5.85 -14.03 -10.61
CA LEU A 9 6.19 -14.65 -9.32
C LEU A 9 6.13 -13.68 -8.14
N PRO A 10 6.67 -12.43 -8.20
CA PRO A 10 6.60 -11.51 -7.09
C PRO A 10 5.15 -11.16 -6.69
N LEU A 11 4.28 -10.93 -7.68
CA LEU A 11 2.88 -10.59 -7.42
C LEU A 11 2.10 -11.78 -6.87
N LEU A 12 2.35 -12.98 -7.39
CA LEU A 12 1.76 -14.21 -6.85
C LEU A 12 2.22 -14.47 -5.41
N ALA A 13 3.51 -14.27 -5.13
CA ALA A 13 4.07 -14.42 -3.80
C ALA A 13 3.46 -13.41 -2.81
N ALA A 14 3.35 -12.12 -3.19
CA ALA A 14 2.68 -11.11 -2.38
C ALA A 14 1.20 -11.46 -2.13
N GLY A 15 0.45 -11.84 -3.19
CA GLY A 15 -0.95 -12.21 -3.08
C GLY A 15 -1.17 -13.42 -2.16
N LEU A 16 -0.31 -14.43 -2.25
CA LEU A 16 -0.38 -15.61 -1.39
C LEU A 16 0.01 -15.29 0.07
N ALA A 17 1.06 -14.48 0.28
CA ALA A 17 1.49 -14.10 1.62
C ALA A 17 0.41 -13.36 2.42
N TYR A 18 -0.41 -12.56 1.73
CA TYR A 18 -1.46 -11.73 2.36
C TYR A 18 -2.89 -12.14 1.97
N LEU A 19 -3.08 -13.37 1.46
CA LEU A 19 -4.37 -13.87 0.99
C LEU A 19 -5.48 -13.76 2.04
N VAL A 20 -5.15 -13.99 3.30
CA VAL A 20 -6.11 -13.97 4.42
C VAL A 20 -6.26 -12.59 5.07
N ALA A 21 -5.41 -11.62 4.75
CA ALA A 21 -5.46 -10.29 5.36
C ALA A 21 -6.82 -9.60 5.20
N PRO A 22 -7.52 -9.68 4.03
CA PRO A 22 -8.84 -9.07 3.88
C PRO A 22 -9.93 -9.61 4.82
N THR A 23 -9.72 -10.79 5.40
CA THR A 23 -10.66 -11.40 6.35
C THR A 23 -10.35 -11.11 7.81
N ALA A 24 -9.28 -10.33 8.07
CA ALA A 24 -8.89 -9.95 9.42
C ALA A 24 -9.89 -8.98 10.05
N ALA A 25 -9.98 -9.03 11.38
CA ALA A 25 -10.76 -8.06 12.13
C ALA A 25 -9.99 -6.73 12.26
N LEU A 26 -10.74 -5.65 12.42
CA LEU A 26 -10.17 -4.35 12.80
C LEU A 26 -9.60 -4.45 14.22
N VAL A 27 -8.37 -4.00 14.41
CA VAL A 27 -7.66 -4.07 15.69
C VAL A 27 -7.17 -2.69 16.12
N TRP A 28 -7.08 -2.46 17.43
CA TRP A 28 -6.57 -1.23 18.02
C TRP A 28 -7.20 0.04 17.40
N ASP A 29 -6.38 0.90 16.84
CA ASP A 29 -6.76 2.17 16.24
C ASP A 29 -7.70 2.01 15.04
N ASP A 30 -7.66 0.87 14.35
CA ASP A 30 -8.50 0.59 13.20
C ASP A 30 -9.99 0.70 13.54
N GLN A 31 -10.38 0.22 14.72
CA GLN A 31 -11.77 0.28 15.16
C GLN A 31 -12.23 1.72 15.26
N ILE A 32 -11.47 2.58 15.94
CA ILE A 32 -11.82 3.99 16.10
C ILE A 32 -11.78 4.71 14.76
N LEU A 33 -10.74 4.45 13.96
CA LEU A 33 -10.56 5.06 12.65
C LEU A 33 -11.75 4.76 11.72
N VAL A 34 -12.05 3.48 11.51
CA VAL A 34 -13.04 3.03 10.53
C VAL A 34 -14.47 3.26 11.01
N THR A 35 -14.77 3.04 12.30
CA THR A 35 -16.14 3.07 12.80
C THR A 35 -16.57 4.42 13.38
N GLN A 36 -15.63 5.27 13.78
CA GLN A 36 -15.95 6.55 14.43
C GLN A 36 -15.42 7.76 13.66
N GLN A 37 -14.14 7.74 13.26
CA GLN A 37 -13.54 8.92 12.63
C GLN A 37 -13.95 9.10 11.17
N LEU A 38 -13.84 8.06 10.34
CA LEU A 38 -14.18 8.18 8.92
C LEU A 38 -15.63 8.60 8.69
N PRO A 39 -16.64 8.08 9.43
CA PRO A 39 -18.03 8.54 9.30
C PRO A 39 -18.25 10.01 9.67
N SER A 40 -17.35 10.63 10.44
CA SER A 40 -17.45 12.05 10.81
C SER A 40 -17.04 13.01 9.70
N PHE A 41 -16.33 12.54 8.68
CA PHE A 41 -15.93 13.34 7.51
C PHE A 41 -17.12 13.46 6.56
N GLN A 42 -17.62 14.67 6.33
CA GLN A 42 -18.78 14.94 5.47
C GLN A 42 -18.40 15.71 4.21
N SER A 43 -17.22 16.30 4.17
CA SER A 43 -16.74 17.13 3.06
C SER A 43 -15.24 17.00 2.82
N VAL A 44 -14.78 17.45 1.66
CA VAL A 44 -13.35 17.57 1.36
C VAL A 44 -12.63 18.53 2.31
N ALA A 45 -13.33 19.55 2.82
CA ALA A 45 -12.77 20.49 3.79
C ALA A 45 -12.38 19.78 5.10
N ASP A 46 -13.11 18.75 5.51
CA ASP A 46 -12.82 17.98 6.73
C ASP A 46 -11.49 17.22 6.66
N ILE A 47 -11.00 16.94 5.45
CA ILE A 47 -9.70 16.31 5.23
C ILE A 47 -8.57 17.29 5.62
N LEU A 48 -8.77 18.57 5.33
CA LEU A 48 -7.79 19.64 5.62
C LEU A 48 -7.95 20.18 7.03
N GLN A 49 -9.18 20.18 7.53
CA GLN A 49 -9.55 20.66 8.86
C GLN A 49 -10.52 19.66 9.50
N PRO A 50 -9.99 18.65 10.20
CA PRO A 50 -10.81 17.59 10.79
C PRO A 50 -11.92 18.12 11.69
N PRO A 51 -13.13 17.49 11.70
CA PRO A 51 -14.26 17.90 12.50
C PRO A 51 -13.94 17.93 14.00
N ALA A 52 -14.56 18.87 14.73
CA ALA A 52 -14.42 18.96 16.18
C ALA A 52 -14.97 17.67 16.85
N GLY A 53 -14.32 17.22 17.91
CA GLY A 53 -14.73 16.03 18.67
C GLY A 53 -14.03 14.74 18.30
N ILE A 54 -13.19 14.74 17.26
CA ILE A 54 -12.28 13.62 17.01
C ILE A 54 -11.16 13.63 18.07
N PRO A 55 -10.78 12.47 18.63
CA PRO A 55 -9.73 12.40 19.65
C PRO A 55 -8.45 13.13 19.23
N GLN A 56 -7.82 13.87 20.15
CA GLN A 56 -6.66 14.74 19.85
C GLN A 56 -5.48 14.02 19.18
N TRP A 57 -5.29 12.73 19.43
CA TRP A 57 -4.22 11.97 18.81
C TRP A 57 -4.40 11.85 17.27
N SER A 58 -5.63 11.95 16.74
CA SER A 58 -5.90 11.99 15.31
C SER A 58 -5.38 13.27 14.65
N TYR A 59 -5.29 14.37 15.42
CA TYR A 59 -4.74 15.63 14.93
C TYR A 59 -3.22 15.69 14.99
N ALA A 60 -2.59 14.85 15.82
CA ALA A 60 -1.14 14.81 15.92
C ALA A 60 -0.46 14.39 14.61
N TYR A 61 -1.23 13.76 13.72
CA TYR A 61 -0.73 13.23 12.44
C TYR A 61 -1.58 13.74 11.28
N TYR A 62 -1.17 14.87 10.70
CA TYR A 62 -1.79 15.37 9.48
C TYR A 62 -1.40 14.51 8.28
N ARG A 63 -2.31 13.64 7.85
CA ARG A 63 -2.09 12.64 6.78
C ARG A 63 -3.22 12.67 5.74
N PRO A 64 -3.38 13.76 4.96
CA PRO A 64 -4.54 13.92 4.07
C PRO A 64 -4.65 12.82 3.01
N VAL A 65 -3.54 12.37 2.44
CA VAL A 65 -3.52 11.28 1.44
C VAL A 65 -4.04 9.96 2.04
N VAL A 66 -3.67 9.68 3.28
CA VAL A 66 -4.13 8.49 4.01
C VAL A 66 -5.64 8.58 4.26
N VAL A 67 -6.13 9.73 4.72
CA VAL A 67 -7.57 9.97 4.95
C VAL A 67 -8.36 9.81 3.66
N VAL A 68 -7.90 10.43 2.56
CA VAL A 68 -8.54 10.26 1.23
C VAL A 68 -8.61 8.79 0.84
N SER A 69 -7.55 8.02 1.08
CA SER A 69 -7.54 6.60 0.75
C SER A 69 -8.57 5.78 1.55
N TYR A 70 -8.80 6.13 2.82
CA TYR A 70 -9.84 5.49 3.63
C TYR A 70 -11.26 5.92 3.23
N LEU A 71 -11.45 7.18 2.85
CA LEU A 71 -12.74 7.63 2.31
C LEU A 71 -13.05 6.93 0.98
N LEU A 72 -12.05 6.66 0.15
CA LEU A 72 -12.21 5.84 -1.04
C LEU A 72 -12.63 4.41 -0.69
N ASP A 73 -12.03 3.80 0.35
CA ASP A 73 -12.43 2.47 0.82
C ASP A 73 -13.90 2.47 1.28
N ALA A 74 -14.30 3.46 2.08
CA ALA A 74 -15.65 3.58 2.55
C ALA A 74 -16.66 3.78 1.40
N TRP A 75 -16.26 4.50 0.36
CA TRP A 75 -17.08 4.67 -0.84
C TRP A 75 -17.21 3.37 -1.67
N LEU A 76 -16.12 2.60 -1.81
CA LEU A 76 -16.10 1.37 -2.61
C LEU A 76 -16.74 0.17 -1.90
N PHE A 77 -16.54 0.02 -0.58
CA PHE A 77 -16.87 -1.18 0.18
C PHE A 77 -17.97 -0.94 1.23
N GLY A 78 -18.42 0.30 1.36
CA GLY A 78 -19.36 0.73 2.39
C GLY A 78 -18.68 1.19 3.69
N PRO A 79 -19.34 2.14 4.40
CA PRO A 79 -18.81 2.66 5.66
C PRO A 79 -18.77 1.54 6.72
N GLY A 80 -17.70 1.50 7.52
CA GLY A 80 -17.51 0.48 8.57
C GLY A 80 -17.04 -0.89 8.08
N SER A 81 -16.82 -1.07 6.77
CA SER A 81 -16.28 -2.32 6.23
C SER A 81 -14.87 -2.59 6.74
N ALA A 82 -14.62 -3.77 7.32
CA ALA A 82 -13.27 -4.23 7.65
C ALA A 82 -12.54 -4.77 6.40
N ILE A 83 -13.26 -5.40 5.48
CA ILE A 83 -12.69 -6.04 4.28
C ILE A 83 -12.06 -4.99 3.36
N GLY A 84 -12.72 -3.87 3.14
CA GLY A 84 -12.28 -2.82 2.22
C GLY A 84 -10.87 -2.32 2.53
N PRO A 85 -10.60 -1.77 3.72
CA PRO A 85 -9.30 -1.25 4.08
C PRO A 85 -8.17 -2.29 4.02
N HIS A 86 -8.42 -3.53 4.45
CA HIS A 86 -7.41 -4.59 4.35
C HIS A 86 -7.13 -5.00 2.89
N ALA A 87 -8.18 -5.15 2.06
CA ALA A 87 -8.02 -5.46 0.65
C ALA A 87 -7.24 -4.37 -0.09
N MET A 88 -7.50 -3.10 0.22
CA MET A 88 -6.77 -1.98 -0.37
C MET A 88 -5.31 -1.92 0.10
N ASN A 89 -5.01 -2.27 1.35
CA ASN A 89 -3.62 -2.39 1.80
C ASN A 89 -2.86 -3.48 1.01
N VAL A 90 -3.49 -4.63 0.78
CA VAL A 90 -2.93 -5.69 -0.08
C VAL A 90 -2.72 -5.17 -1.51
N LEU A 91 -3.68 -4.46 -2.07
CA LEU A 91 -3.56 -3.86 -3.41
C LEU A 91 -2.38 -2.87 -3.48
N TYR A 92 -2.23 -1.98 -2.50
CA TYR A 92 -1.09 -1.04 -2.46
C TYR A 92 0.24 -1.79 -2.37
N HIS A 93 0.32 -2.87 -1.58
CA HIS A 93 1.52 -3.71 -1.52
C HIS A 93 1.83 -4.40 -2.85
N LEU A 94 0.82 -4.92 -3.56
CA LEU A 94 0.98 -5.51 -4.90
C LEU A 94 1.51 -4.48 -5.90
N LEU A 95 0.94 -3.28 -5.92
CA LEU A 95 1.38 -2.19 -6.80
C LEU A 95 2.81 -1.74 -6.48
N THR A 96 3.16 -1.65 -5.20
CA THR A 96 4.53 -1.34 -4.77
C THR A 96 5.50 -2.43 -5.17
N THR A 97 5.14 -3.71 -4.99
CA THR A 97 5.94 -4.87 -5.43
C THR A 97 6.21 -4.82 -6.94
N LEU A 98 5.19 -4.51 -7.74
CA LEU A 98 5.36 -4.30 -9.19
C LEU A 98 6.35 -3.17 -9.46
N GLY A 99 6.18 -2.03 -8.79
CA GLY A 99 7.06 -0.88 -8.93
C GLY A 99 8.51 -1.20 -8.57
N VAL A 100 8.74 -1.92 -7.48
CA VAL A 100 10.07 -2.39 -7.06
C VAL A 100 10.69 -3.30 -8.13
N GLY A 101 9.90 -4.22 -8.69
CA GLY A 101 10.37 -5.10 -9.78
C GLY A 101 10.78 -4.31 -11.03
N LEU A 102 9.98 -3.31 -11.42
CA LEU A 102 10.29 -2.43 -12.56
C LEU A 102 11.54 -1.57 -12.30
N LEU A 103 11.68 -1.04 -11.09
CA LEU A 103 12.85 -0.26 -10.68
C LEU A 103 14.11 -1.14 -10.68
N ALA A 104 14.04 -2.33 -10.09
CA ALA A 104 15.13 -3.29 -10.08
C ALA A 104 15.55 -3.69 -11.51
N LEU A 105 14.58 -3.95 -12.40
CA LEU A 105 14.84 -4.27 -13.80
C LEU A 105 15.55 -3.11 -14.55
N ARG A 106 15.20 -1.88 -14.23
CA ARG A 106 15.87 -0.70 -14.78
C ARG A 106 17.32 -0.60 -14.32
N LEU A 107 17.57 -0.84 -13.04
CA LEU A 107 18.92 -0.74 -12.44
C LEU A 107 19.85 -1.88 -12.83
N LEU A 108 19.33 -3.10 -12.96
CA LEU A 108 20.08 -4.32 -13.22
C LEU A 108 20.18 -4.67 -14.71
N GLY A 109 19.40 -3.99 -15.55
CA GLY A 109 19.36 -4.20 -17.00
C GLY A 109 18.46 -5.36 -17.42
N ARG A 110 18.32 -5.50 -18.75
CA ARG A 110 17.43 -6.50 -19.38
C ARG A 110 18.16 -7.76 -19.86
N SER A 111 19.38 -8.00 -19.38
CA SER A 111 20.04 -9.30 -19.59
C SER A 111 19.28 -10.40 -18.86
N THR A 112 19.55 -11.65 -19.18
CA THR A 112 18.92 -12.79 -18.47
C THR A 112 19.17 -12.74 -16.97
N GLU A 113 20.41 -12.44 -16.59
CA GLU A 113 20.83 -12.32 -15.19
C GLU A 113 20.16 -11.13 -14.51
N GLY A 114 20.08 -9.98 -15.19
CA GLY A 114 19.40 -8.77 -14.69
C GLY A 114 17.90 -8.99 -14.47
N GLU A 115 17.22 -9.66 -15.40
CA GLU A 115 15.80 -10.01 -15.24
C GLU A 115 15.58 -10.96 -14.04
N LEU A 116 16.40 -12.00 -13.90
CA LEU A 116 16.29 -12.93 -12.78
C LEU A 116 16.58 -12.25 -11.44
N ALA A 117 17.59 -11.40 -11.38
CA ALA A 117 17.92 -10.62 -10.19
C ALA A 117 16.80 -9.64 -9.81
N ALA A 118 16.15 -8.99 -10.79
CA ALA A 118 15.02 -8.11 -10.56
C ALA A 118 13.80 -8.88 -10.03
N ILE A 119 13.51 -10.07 -10.57
CA ILE A 119 12.45 -10.95 -10.08
C ILE A 119 12.75 -11.39 -8.64
N ALA A 120 13.98 -11.79 -8.35
CA ALA A 120 14.39 -12.19 -7.01
C ALA A 120 14.25 -11.04 -6.00
N ALA A 121 14.72 -9.84 -6.35
CA ALA A 121 14.60 -8.65 -5.50
C ALA A 121 13.14 -8.29 -5.21
N ALA A 122 12.28 -8.28 -6.23
CA ALA A 122 10.86 -8.02 -6.07
C ALA A 122 10.15 -9.12 -5.26
N THR A 123 10.55 -10.39 -5.41
CA THR A 123 9.98 -11.49 -4.62
C THR A 123 10.40 -11.40 -3.15
N LEU A 124 11.66 -11.09 -2.88
CA LEU A 124 12.13 -10.86 -1.50
C LEU A 124 11.40 -9.69 -0.84
N PHE A 125 11.21 -8.59 -1.57
CA PHE A 125 10.38 -7.48 -1.09
C PHE A 125 8.95 -7.94 -0.80
N ALA A 126 8.33 -8.65 -1.73
CA ALA A 126 6.93 -9.10 -1.66
C ALA A 126 6.61 -9.90 -0.39
N VAL A 127 7.52 -10.78 0.04
CA VAL A 127 7.31 -11.70 1.16
C VAL A 127 8.09 -11.33 2.42
N HIS A 128 8.76 -10.16 2.43
CA HIS A 128 9.58 -9.78 3.57
C HIS A 128 8.71 -9.53 4.79
N PRO A 129 8.99 -10.15 5.94
CA PRO A 129 8.10 -10.09 7.12
C PRO A 129 7.95 -8.69 7.71
N ILE A 130 8.83 -7.74 7.39
CA ILE A 130 8.73 -6.35 7.83
C ILE A 130 7.45 -5.68 7.31
N HIS A 131 6.88 -6.15 6.19
CA HIS A 131 5.66 -5.58 5.61
C HIS A 131 4.38 -6.07 6.27
N THR A 132 4.47 -7.08 7.15
CA THR A 132 3.28 -7.68 7.79
C THR A 132 2.49 -6.62 8.57
N GLU A 133 3.16 -5.75 9.32
CA GLU A 133 2.52 -4.68 10.05
C GLU A 133 1.81 -3.72 9.08
N SER A 134 2.53 -3.18 8.09
CA SER A 134 1.97 -2.19 7.16
C SER A 134 0.83 -2.74 6.29
N VAL A 135 0.86 -4.04 5.94
CA VAL A 135 -0.15 -4.65 5.07
C VAL A 135 -1.36 -5.15 5.86
N SER A 136 -1.13 -5.84 7.00
CA SER A 136 -2.21 -6.48 7.74
C SER A 136 -2.88 -5.57 8.76
N TRP A 137 -2.22 -4.51 9.22
CA TRP A 137 -2.81 -3.50 10.08
C TRP A 137 -3.30 -2.31 9.25
N VAL A 138 -4.59 -1.97 9.37
CA VAL A 138 -5.20 -0.91 8.54
C VAL A 138 -4.51 0.44 8.76
N ALA A 139 -4.25 0.83 10.00
CA ALA A 139 -3.60 2.10 10.33
C ALA A 139 -2.12 2.17 9.89
N GLY A 140 -1.48 1.04 9.58
CA GLY A 140 -0.14 0.95 8.99
C GLY A 140 -0.05 1.43 7.53
N ARG A 141 -1.17 1.79 6.90
CA ARG A 141 -1.29 2.23 5.50
C ARG A 141 -0.36 3.37 5.10
N SER A 142 0.00 4.25 6.02
CA SER A 142 0.90 5.35 5.72
C SER A 142 2.21 4.92 5.09
N ASP A 143 2.78 3.80 5.51
CA ASP A 143 4.05 3.27 5.00
C ASP A 143 3.88 2.69 3.60
N LEU A 144 2.73 2.03 3.35
CA LEU A 144 2.38 1.52 2.01
C LEU A 144 2.24 2.65 1.01
N LEU A 145 1.49 3.71 1.35
CA LEU A 145 1.28 4.85 0.47
C LEU A 145 2.57 5.64 0.25
N ALA A 146 3.37 5.83 1.30
CA ALA A 146 4.67 6.50 1.17
C ALA A 146 5.59 5.72 0.21
N THR A 147 5.68 4.41 0.36
CA THR A 147 6.51 3.57 -0.51
C THR A 147 5.95 3.49 -1.93
N LEU A 148 4.63 3.40 -2.08
CA LEU A 148 3.93 3.40 -3.37
C LEU A 148 4.20 4.68 -4.18
N LEU A 149 4.33 5.82 -3.52
CA LEU A 149 4.65 7.11 -4.17
C LEU A 149 6.16 7.29 -4.38
N LEU A 150 6.98 6.81 -3.45
CA LEU A 150 8.45 6.93 -3.52
C LEU A 150 9.03 6.13 -4.69
N VAL A 151 8.58 4.89 -4.91
CA VAL A 151 9.14 4.02 -5.94
C VAL A 151 9.01 4.61 -7.36
N PRO A 152 7.81 5.07 -7.81
CA PRO A 152 7.71 5.75 -9.11
C PRO A 152 8.45 7.09 -9.14
N ALA A 153 8.54 7.83 -8.04
CA ALA A 153 9.34 9.05 -7.98
C ALA A 153 10.82 8.78 -8.24
N LEU A 154 11.39 7.71 -7.64
CA LEU A 154 12.75 7.27 -7.93
C LEU A 154 12.92 6.85 -9.39
N HIS A 155 11.93 6.14 -9.95
CA HIS A 155 11.97 5.73 -11.36
C HIS A 155 11.99 6.94 -12.30
N LEU A 156 11.19 7.97 -12.01
CA LEU A 156 11.18 9.23 -12.76
C LEU A 156 12.49 9.99 -12.61
N ALA A 157 13.02 10.13 -11.40
CA ALA A 157 14.29 10.80 -11.14
C ALA A 157 15.45 10.16 -11.94
N LEU A 158 15.49 8.83 -11.98
CA LEU A 158 16.47 8.11 -12.81
C LEU A 158 16.27 8.36 -14.31
N ARG A 159 15.02 8.50 -14.75
CA ARG A 159 14.72 8.80 -16.15
C ARG A 159 15.24 10.18 -16.55
N PHE A 160 14.99 11.20 -15.73
CA PHE A 160 15.48 12.56 -16.00
C PHE A 160 17.01 12.68 -15.95
N ARG A 161 17.68 11.85 -15.16
CA ARG A 161 19.15 11.82 -15.13
C ARG A 161 19.74 11.25 -16.44
N ASP A 162 19.06 10.33 -17.09
CA ASP A 162 19.54 9.63 -18.27
C ASP A 162 19.21 10.40 -19.60
N GLU A 163 18.38 11.46 -19.51
CA GLU A 163 18.08 12.40 -20.61
C GLU A 163 19.09 13.56 -20.65
#